data_1bf1e0e3c54998d6af2a7545a92650fb
#
_entry.id   1bf1e0e3c54998d6af2a7545a92650fb
#
_cell.length_a   1.000
_cell.length_b   1.000
_cell.length_c   1.000
_cell.angle_alpha   90.00
_cell.angle_beta   90.00
_cell.angle_gamma   90.00
#
_symmetry.space_group_name_H-M   'P 1'
#
loop_
_entity.id
_entity.type
_entity.pdbx_description
1 polymer ?
#
loop_
_entity_poly.entity_id
_entity_poly.type
_entity_poly.pdbx_seq_one_letter_code
_entity_poly.pdbx_strand_id
1 'polypeptide(L)'
;MVPLTQKAADDIEKWIEAEGMLLAEEVLRVSQGVTANAGSARIVGAQRTITCAGRTRTNVDREGRAGTYTDGPDVNILLGVLGIGDVGLAYTQGEVYNAVAQQLKAKSPLARTVFVGLANGQANSGYIPTDDAFGRYTFQVLGSRLKPGCAETSIQDAMLDMLTRYATGLAGRN
;
A
#
# COMPACT_ATOMS: atom_id res chain seq x y z
N MET A 1 -13.69 -10.70 25.91
CA MET A 1 -13.96 -9.47 25.17
C MET A 1 -14.86 -8.63 26.05
N VAL A 2 -14.45 -7.42 26.44
CA VAL A 2 -15.29 -6.51 27.24
C VAL A 2 -16.30 -5.89 26.26
N PRO A 3 -17.61 -5.96 26.51
CA PRO A 3 -18.58 -5.33 25.62
C PRO A 3 -18.38 -3.80 25.66
N LEU A 4 -18.39 -3.18 24.48
CA LEU A 4 -18.42 -1.73 24.34
C LEU A 4 -19.70 -1.20 25.04
N THR A 5 -19.54 -0.21 25.91
CA THR A 5 -20.69 0.50 26.44
C THR A 5 -21.31 1.36 25.33
N GLN A 6 -22.62 1.65 25.42
CA GLN A 6 -23.28 2.53 24.44
C GLN A 6 -22.55 3.88 24.32
N LYS A 7 -22.13 4.46 25.44
CA LYS A 7 -21.33 5.70 25.44
C LYS A 7 -20.04 5.59 24.64
N ALA A 8 -19.32 4.45 24.76
CA ALA A 8 -18.08 4.25 24.01
C ALA A 8 -18.34 4.11 22.49
N ALA A 9 -19.47 3.51 22.11
CA ALA A 9 -19.90 3.45 20.71
C ALA A 9 -20.22 4.84 20.15
N ASP A 10 -21.01 5.64 20.90
CA ASP A 10 -21.37 7.01 20.51
C ASP A 10 -20.14 7.92 20.40
N ASP A 11 -19.15 7.75 21.29
CA ASP A 11 -17.89 8.49 21.22
C ASP A 11 -17.05 8.11 20.00
N ILE A 12 -17.03 6.82 19.61
CA ILE A 12 -16.37 6.35 18.40
C ILE A 12 -17.02 6.95 17.14
N GLU A 13 -18.34 6.97 17.06
CA GLU A 13 -19.06 7.59 15.94
C GLU A 13 -18.72 9.07 15.77
N LYS A 14 -18.67 9.83 16.86
CA LYS A 14 -18.26 11.25 16.84
C LYS A 14 -16.82 11.44 16.35
N TRP A 15 -15.91 10.55 16.74
CA TRP A 15 -14.54 10.57 16.26
C TRP A 15 -14.46 10.33 14.76
N ILE A 16 -15.17 9.34 14.24
CA ILE A 16 -15.22 9.04 12.80
C ILE A 16 -15.79 10.23 12.02
N GLU A 17 -16.85 10.84 12.51
CA GLU A 17 -17.46 12.02 11.91
C GLU A 17 -16.49 13.21 11.90
N ALA A 18 -15.79 13.47 13.01
CA ALA A 18 -14.82 14.55 13.12
C ALA A 18 -13.62 14.34 12.15
N GLU A 19 -13.09 13.14 12.05
CA GLU A 19 -12.02 12.82 11.10
C GLU A 19 -12.49 12.98 9.66
N GLY A 20 -13.72 12.56 9.35
CA GLY A 20 -14.33 12.76 8.04
C GLY A 20 -14.47 14.23 7.67
N MET A 21 -14.90 15.08 8.61
CA MET A 21 -14.99 16.53 8.41
C MET A 21 -13.61 17.16 8.18
N LEU A 22 -12.61 16.82 8.98
CA LEU A 22 -11.24 17.32 8.82
C LEU A 22 -10.65 16.96 7.44
N LEU A 23 -10.87 15.74 6.99
CA LEU A 23 -10.43 15.31 5.66
C LEU A 23 -11.18 16.08 4.56
N ALA A 24 -12.49 16.26 4.69
CA ALA A 24 -13.31 17.01 3.72
C ALA A 24 -12.88 18.48 3.63
N GLU A 25 -12.63 19.14 4.76
CA GLU A 25 -12.12 20.52 4.81
C GLU A 25 -10.76 20.64 4.12
N GLU A 26 -9.84 19.70 4.34
CA GLU A 26 -8.54 19.71 3.69
C GLU A 26 -8.66 19.49 2.17
N VAL A 27 -9.51 18.57 1.72
CA VAL A 27 -9.80 18.37 0.29
C VAL A 27 -10.35 19.65 -0.35
N LEU A 28 -11.30 20.31 0.31
CA LEU A 28 -11.86 21.59 -0.17
C LEU A 28 -10.79 22.68 -0.23
N ARG A 29 -9.99 22.82 0.82
CA ARG A 29 -8.89 23.79 0.89
C ARG A 29 -7.89 23.59 -0.24
N VAL A 30 -7.46 22.35 -0.48
CA VAL A 30 -6.51 22.04 -1.56
C VAL A 30 -7.15 22.29 -2.92
N SER A 31 -8.42 21.88 -3.11
CA SER A 31 -9.12 22.03 -4.40
C SER A 31 -9.27 23.49 -4.85
N GLN A 32 -9.41 24.43 -3.90
CA GLN A 32 -9.49 25.88 -4.21
C GLN A 32 -8.19 26.43 -4.83
N GLY A 33 -7.05 25.79 -4.51
CA GLY A 33 -5.74 26.16 -5.08
C GLY A 33 -5.39 25.46 -6.39
N VAL A 34 -6.22 24.53 -6.85
CA VAL A 34 -5.99 23.80 -8.09
C VAL A 34 -6.39 24.65 -9.28
N THR A 35 -5.41 25.15 -10.00
CA THR A 35 -5.64 25.76 -11.31
C THR A 35 -5.61 24.66 -12.37
N ALA A 36 -6.73 24.47 -13.07
CA ALA A 36 -6.82 23.49 -14.14
C ALA A 36 -5.91 23.89 -15.31
N ASN A 37 -4.80 23.21 -15.48
CA ASN A 37 -3.99 23.23 -16.70
C ASN A 37 -4.44 22.06 -17.57
N ALA A 38 -5.60 22.17 -18.19
CA ALA A 38 -6.15 21.13 -19.03
C ALA A 38 -5.47 21.14 -20.40
N GLY A 39 -4.29 20.54 -20.47
CA GLY A 39 -3.73 20.04 -21.71
C GLY A 39 -4.11 18.58 -21.94
N SER A 40 -3.66 17.97 -23.01
CA SER A 40 -3.71 16.52 -23.17
C SER A 40 -2.70 15.86 -22.24
N ALA A 41 -3.10 14.85 -21.50
CA ALA A 41 -2.18 14.04 -20.71
C ALA A 41 -2.04 12.66 -21.35
N ARG A 42 -0.80 12.16 -21.44
CA ARG A 42 -0.54 10.77 -21.81
C ARG A 42 -0.94 9.89 -20.64
N ILE A 43 -1.73 8.84 -20.92
CA ILE A 43 -2.12 7.83 -19.95
C ILE A 43 -1.52 6.49 -20.39
N VAL A 44 -0.74 5.86 -19.51
CA VAL A 44 -0.13 4.54 -19.77
C VAL A 44 -0.17 3.72 -18.49
N GLY A 45 -0.63 2.47 -18.61
CA GLY A 45 -0.62 1.50 -17.51
C GLY A 45 0.37 0.36 -17.77
N ALA A 46 0.92 -0.17 -16.69
CA ALA A 46 1.71 -1.39 -16.66
C ALA A 46 1.34 -2.20 -15.41
N GLN A 47 1.34 -3.52 -15.53
CA GLN A 47 1.06 -4.43 -14.43
C GLN A 47 2.09 -5.55 -14.39
N ARG A 48 2.34 -6.07 -13.18
CA ARG A 48 3.21 -7.22 -12.94
C ARG A 48 2.70 -7.97 -11.71
N THR A 49 2.77 -9.29 -11.76
CA THR A 49 2.59 -10.13 -10.56
C THR A 49 3.95 -10.53 -10.03
N ILE A 50 4.16 -10.36 -8.74
CA ILE A 50 5.29 -10.94 -8.02
C ILE A 50 4.81 -12.15 -7.22
N THR A 51 5.69 -13.11 -7.00
CA THR A 51 5.41 -14.32 -6.22
C THR A 51 6.42 -14.42 -5.10
N CYS A 52 5.93 -14.53 -3.86
CA CYS A 52 6.74 -14.66 -2.67
C CYS A 52 6.38 -15.93 -1.90
N ALA A 53 7.36 -16.55 -1.26
CA ALA A 53 7.13 -17.71 -0.42
C ALA A 53 6.14 -17.40 0.70
N GLY A 54 5.18 -18.28 0.90
CA GLY A 54 4.14 -18.14 1.89
C GLY A 54 4.42 -18.89 3.20
N ARG A 55 3.68 -18.51 4.24
CA ARG A 55 3.63 -19.19 5.53
C ARG A 55 2.19 -19.31 6.01
N THR A 56 1.93 -20.36 6.78
CA THR A 56 0.65 -20.59 7.45
C THR A 56 0.85 -20.55 8.96
N ARG A 57 0.11 -19.69 9.64
CA ARG A 57 0.15 -19.61 11.10
C ARG A 57 -0.52 -20.84 11.72
N THR A 58 0.14 -21.45 12.70
CA THR A 58 -0.34 -22.68 13.37
C THR A 58 -0.89 -22.46 14.76
N ASN A 59 -0.60 -21.31 15.38
CA ASN A 59 -1.19 -20.91 16.66
C ASN A 59 -2.14 -19.72 16.48
N VAL A 60 -3.08 -19.57 17.41
CA VAL A 60 -4.06 -18.47 17.45
C VAL A 60 -3.78 -17.48 18.59
N ASP A 61 -2.52 -17.41 19.04
CA ASP A 61 -2.12 -16.49 20.09
C ASP A 61 -2.37 -15.03 19.69
N ARG A 62 -2.57 -14.22 20.71
CA ARG A 62 -2.87 -12.80 20.56
C ARG A 62 -1.61 -12.02 20.16
N GLU A 63 -1.85 -10.80 19.69
CA GLU A 63 -0.83 -9.79 19.49
C GLU A 63 0.15 -9.69 20.70
N GLY A 64 1.41 -9.42 20.40
CA GLY A 64 2.47 -9.34 21.41
C GLY A 64 3.12 -10.67 21.77
N ARG A 65 2.66 -11.79 21.20
CA ARG A 65 3.30 -13.11 21.35
C ARG A 65 3.76 -13.63 19.99
N ALA A 66 4.87 -14.33 20.01
CA ALA A 66 5.42 -14.97 18.81
C ALA A 66 4.38 -15.88 18.14
N GLY A 67 4.18 -15.72 16.85
CA GLY A 67 3.44 -16.69 16.05
C GLY A 67 4.29 -17.93 15.77
N THR A 68 3.64 -19.08 15.66
CA THR A 68 4.26 -20.28 15.12
C THR A 68 3.76 -20.51 13.70
N TYR A 69 4.65 -20.92 12.79
CA TYR A 69 4.36 -21.01 11.37
C TYR A 69 4.92 -22.28 10.75
N THR A 70 4.22 -22.79 9.78
CA THR A 70 4.69 -23.78 8.80
C THR A 70 4.79 -23.14 7.43
N ASP A 71 5.43 -23.82 6.49
CA ASP A 71 5.41 -23.42 5.09
C ASP A 71 3.98 -23.38 4.59
N GLY A 72 3.64 -22.33 3.87
CA GLY A 72 2.36 -22.12 3.23
C GLY A 72 2.50 -22.04 1.70
N PRO A 73 1.38 -21.98 1.00
CA PRO A 73 1.41 -21.78 -0.45
C PRO A 73 2.03 -20.43 -0.80
N ASP A 74 2.66 -20.35 -1.96
CA ASP A 74 3.18 -19.10 -2.49
C ASP A 74 2.09 -18.04 -2.60
N VAL A 75 2.48 -16.80 -2.36
CA VAL A 75 1.60 -15.63 -2.38
C VAL A 75 1.89 -14.80 -3.63
N ASN A 76 0.89 -14.69 -4.49
CA ASN A 76 0.94 -13.82 -5.66
C ASN A 76 0.36 -12.44 -5.31
N ILE A 77 1.09 -11.39 -5.66
CA ILE A 77 0.69 -9.99 -5.42
C ILE A 77 0.71 -9.26 -6.76
N LEU A 78 -0.44 -8.77 -7.20
CA LEU A 78 -0.54 -7.92 -8.38
C LEU A 78 -0.11 -6.50 -8.03
N LEU A 79 0.80 -5.98 -8.81
CA LEU A 79 1.33 -4.62 -8.76
C LEU A 79 1.03 -3.91 -10.07
N GLY A 80 0.98 -2.60 -10.04
CA GLY A 80 0.92 -1.83 -11.26
C GLY A 80 1.27 -0.37 -11.09
N VAL A 81 1.45 0.28 -12.22
CA VAL A 81 1.64 1.71 -12.35
C VAL A 81 0.67 2.23 -13.39
N LEU A 82 -0.02 3.32 -13.06
CA LEU A 82 -0.77 4.13 -14.00
C LEU A 82 -0.10 5.51 -14.05
N GLY A 83 0.53 5.82 -15.16
CA GLY A 83 1.12 7.12 -15.43
C GLY A 83 0.10 8.04 -16.10
N ILE A 84 -0.06 9.26 -15.59
CA ILE A 84 -0.93 10.30 -16.14
C ILE A 84 -0.11 11.59 -16.21
N GLY A 85 0.35 11.96 -17.43
CA GLY A 85 1.27 13.09 -17.58
C GLY A 85 2.54 12.90 -16.73
N ASP A 86 2.81 13.78 -15.78
CA ASP A 86 3.97 13.73 -14.87
C ASP A 86 3.65 13.06 -13.50
N VAL A 87 2.46 12.47 -13.36
CA VAL A 87 2.02 11.78 -12.15
C VAL A 87 2.11 10.27 -12.33
N GLY A 88 2.71 9.58 -11.39
CA GLY A 88 2.73 8.12 -11.30
C GLY A 88 1.85 7.62 -10.16
N LEU A 89 0.81 6.84 -10.46
CA LEU A 89 0.02 6.12 -9.47
C LEU A 89 0.56 4.68 -9.39
N ALA A 90 1.36 4.39 -8.37
CA ALA A 90 1.82 3.05 -8.08
C ALA A 90 0.80 2.35 -7.19
N TYR A 91 0.34 1.16 -7.57
CA TYR A 91 -0.70 0.47 -6.82
C TYR A 91 -0.38 -1.01 -6.59
N THR A 92 -0.92 -1.55 -5.52
CA THR A 92 -0.77 -2.96 -5.15
C THR A 92 -2.04 -3.54 -4.55
N GLN A 93 -2.23 -4.84 -4.74
CA GLN A 93 -3.13 -5.61 -3.90
C GLN A 93 -2.58 -5.72 -2.47
N GLY A 94 -3.46 -5.90 -1.50
CA GLY A 94 -3.10 -6.10 -0.09
C GLY A 94 -2.79 -4.80 0.67
N GLU A 95 -2.71 -4.94 1.98
CA GLU A 95 -2.41 -3.84 2.90
C GLU A 95 -0.90 -3.76 3.15
N VAL A 96 -0.24 -2.78 2.51
CA VAL A 96 1.20 -2.58 2.59
C VAL A 96 1.55 -1.58 3.70
N TYR A 97 2.60 -1.86 4.45
CA TYR A 97 3.12 -0.90 5.42
C TYR A 97 3.54 0.40 4.75
N ASN A 98 3.19 1.52 5.39
CA ASN A 98 3.49 2.86 4.88
C ASN A 98 4.98 3.08 4.57
N ALA A 99 5.89 2.44 5.30
CA ALA A 99 7.32 2.55 5.07
C ALA A 99 7.72 2.12 3.63
N VAL A 100 7.10 1.07 3.09
CA VAL A 100 7.33 0.62 1.70
C VAL A 100 6.92 1.71 0.70
N ALA A 101 5.77 2.35 0.94
CA ALA A 101 5.28 3.44 0.10
C ALA A 101 6.18 4.69 0.17
N GLN A 102 6.67 5.04 1.36
CA GLN A 102 7.59 6.17 1.54
C GLN A 102 8.94 5.92 0.85
N GLN A 103 9.50 4.72 0.99
CA GLN A 103 10.73 4.33 0.31
C GLN A 103 10.58 4.37 -1.22
N LEU A 104 9.44 3.88 -1.75
CA LEU A 104 9.14 3.95 -3.17
C LEU A 104 9.09 5.40 -3.67
N LYS A 105 8.36 6.26 -2.96
CA LYS A 105 8.26 7.69 -3.31
C LYS A 105 9.61 8.38 -3.31
N ALA A 106 10.46 8.09 -2.32
CA ALA A 106 11.80 8.68 -2.21
C ALA A 106 12.73 8.27 -3.36
N LYS A 107 12.54 7.09 -3.93
CA LYS A 107 13.35 6.55 -5.03
C LYS A 107 12.73 6.77 -6.41
N SER A 108 11.48 7.24 -6.48
CA SER A 108 10.77 7.38 -7.74
C SER A 108 11.43 8.40 -8.68
N PRO A 109 11.54 8.10 -9.98
CA PRO A 109 12.01 9.06 -10.98
C PRO A 109 11.00 10.18 -11.26
N LEU A 110 9.77 10.05 -10.80
CA LEU A 110 8.71 11.04 -10.95
C LEU A 110 8.54 11.84 -9.67
N ALA A 111 8.56 13.16 -9.78
CA ALA A 111 8.37 14.07 -8.64
C ALA A 111 7.00 13.89 -7.97
N ARG A 112 6.00 13.44 -8.72
CA ARG A 112 4.63 13.22 -8.25
C ARG A 112 4.29 11.74 -8.32
N THR A 113 4.64 11.01 -7.25
CA THR A 113 4.32 9.59 -7.12
C THR A 113 3.35 9.38 -5.98
N VAL A 114 2.21 8.77 -6.27
CA VAL A 114 1.19 8.36 -5.30
C VAL A 114 1.21 6.86 -5.17
N PHE A 115 1.14 6.34 -3.94
CA PHE A 115 1.02 4.92 -3.67
C PHE A 115 -0.41 4.59 -3.23
N VAL A 116 -1.02 3.57 -3.84
CA VAL A 116 -2.38 3.13 -3.57
C VAL A 116 -2.36 1.67 -3.13
N GLY A 117 -2.69 1.41 -1.87
CA GLY A 117 -2.88 0.06 -1.35
C GLY A 117 -4.28 -0.47 -1.65
N LEU A 118 -4.47 -1.78 -1.48
CA LEU A 118 -5.76 -2.48 -1.67
C LEU A 118 -6.39 -2.30 -3.07
N ALA A 119 -5.63 -1.85 -4.04
CA ALA A 119 -6.12 -1.67 -5.40
C ALA A 119 -6.31 -3.03 -6.10
N ASN A 120 -7.42 -3.18 -6.81
CA ASN A 120 -7.82 -4.43 -7.47
C ASN A 120 -8.04 -5.61 -6.50
N GLY A 121 -8.53 -5.33 -5.30
CA GLY A 121 -8.86 -6.31 -4.28
C GLY A 121 -7.69 -6.67 -3.35
N GLN A 122 -7.94 -7.63 -2.49
CA GLN A 122 -6.94 -8.13 -1.55
C GLN A 122 -6.12 -9.25 -2.19
N ALA A 123 -4.78 -9.17 -2.06
CA ALA A 123 -3.94 -10.32 -2.30
C ALA A 123 -4.17 -11.37 -1.20
N ASN A 124 -3.88 -12.64 -1.50
CA ASN A 124 -3.92 -13.69 -0.47
C ASN A 124 -2.71 -13.58 0.51
N SER A 125 -2.16 -12.38 0.66
CA SER A 125 -1.04 -12.06 1.55
C SER A 125 -1.46 -11.78 2.99
N GLY A 126 -2.71 -11.39 3.22
CA GLY A 126 -3.06 -10.60 4.39
C GLY A 126 -2.33 -9.26 4.35
N TYR A 127 -1.67 -8.89 5.44
CA TYR A 127 -0.82 -7.70 5.50
C TYR A 127 0.54 -7.92 4.84
N ILE A 128 1.13 -6.85 4.34
CA ILE A 128 2.47 -6.83 3.73
C ILE A 128 3.37 -5.91 4.58
N PRO A 129 3.98 -6.45 5.66
CA PRO A 129 4.90 -5.69 6.51
C PRO A 129 6.25 -5.49 5.82
N THR A 130 7.05 -4.56 6.34
CA THR A 130 8.49 -4.50 6.05
C THR A 130 9.23 -5.68 6.69
N ASP A 131 10.38 -6.03 6.14
CA ASP A 131 11.13 -7.19 6.61
C ASP A 131 11.60 -7.04 8.07
N ASP A 132 11.96 -5.83 8.49
CA ASP A 132 12.32 -5.53 9.89
C ASP A 132 11.16 -5.65 10.88
N ALA A 133 9.92 -5.51 10.40
CA ALA A 133 8.75 -5.59 11.25
C ALA A 133 8.42 -7.02 11.70
N PHE A 134 8.90 -8.05 10.99
CA PHE A 134 8.54 -9.44 11.28
C PHE A 134 8.94 -9.91 12.70
N GLY A 135 9.88 -9.24 13.35
CA GLY A 135 10.23 -9.50 14.76
C GLY A 135 9.32 -8.83 15.80
N ARG A 136 8.34 -8.02 15.40
CA ARG A 136 7.56 -7.17 16.33
C ARG A 136 6.24 -7.78 16.81
N TYR A 137 5.81 -8.91 16.31
CA TYR A 137 4.59 -9.64 16.68
C TYR A 137 3.30 -8.78 16.75
N THR A 138 3.19 -7.77 15.91
CA THR A 138 1.98 -6.97 15.79
C THR A 138 0.87 -7.75 15.10
N PHE A 139 -0.37 -7.29 15.23
CA PHE A 139 -1.51 -7.88 14.56
C PHE A 139 -1.28 -8.09 13.06
N GLN A 140 -0.71 -7.11 12.39
CA GLN A 140 -0.43 -7.15 10.96
C GLN A 140 0.63 -8.21 10.61
N VAL A 141 1.71 -8.29 11.40
CA VAL A 141 2.76 -9.30 11.21
C VAL A 141 2.22 -10.70 11.44
N LEU A 142 1.42 -10.87 12.50
CA LEU A 142 0.80 -12.15 12.82
C LEU A 142 -0.24 -12.56 11.75
N GLY A 143 -0.91 -11.60 11.13
CA GLY A 143 -1.87 -11.82 10.05
C GLY A 143 -1.24 -11.95 8.66
N SER A 144 0.05 -11.67 8.51
CA SER A 144 0.75 -11.81 7.23
C SER A 144 1.00 -13.27 6.88
N ARG A 145 0.64 -13.65 5.65
CA ARG A 145 0.93 -14.97 5.08
C ARG A 145 2.26 -15.03 4.33
N LEU A 146 3.01 -13.95 4.34
CA LEU A 146 4.31 -13.85 3.69
C LEU A 146 5.43 -14.30 4.62
N LYS A 147 6.43 -14.95 4.07
CA LYS A 147 7.75 -15.07 4.71
C LYS A 147 8.51 -13.75 4.54
N PRO A 148 9.37 -13.35 5.50
CA PRO A 148 10.23 -12.18 5.33
C PRO A 148 11.24 -12.37 4.19
N GLY A 149 11.78 -11.27 3.66
CA GLY A 149 12.88 -11.25 2.70
C GLY A 149 12.48 -11.23 1.22
N CYS A 150 11.18 -11.06 0.90
CA CYS A 150 10.75 -11.04 -0.50
C CYS A 150 9.87 -9.83 -0.84
N ALA A 151 8.74 -9.67 -0.16
CA ALA A 151 7.68 -8.77 -0.63
C ALA A 151 8.10 -7.30 -0.66
N GLU A 152 8.78 -6.82 0.38
CA GLU A 152 9.22 -5.43 0.46
C GLU A 152 10.09 -5.04 -0.72
N THR A 153 11.16 -5.79 -0.96
CA THR A 153 12.11 -5.53 -2.06
C THR A 153 11.47 -5.74 -3.43
N SER A 154 10.74 -6.84 -3.61
CA SER A 154 10.13 -7.17 -4.91
C SER A 154 9.06 -6.15 -5.33
N ILE A 155 8.27 -5.62 -4.39
CA ILE A 155 7.30 -4.54 -4.66
C ILE A 155 8.03 -3.29 -5.12
N GLN A 156 9.07 -2.87 -4.38
CA GLN A 156 9.84 -1.67 -4.72
C GLN A 156 10.49 -1.79 -6.08
N ASP A 157 11.22 -2.87 -6.32
CA ASP A 157 11.97 -3.07 -7.57
C ASP A 157 11.04 -3.12 -8.79
N ALA A 158 9.94 -3.86 -8.68
CA ALA A 158 8.98 -3.97 -9.79
C ALA A 158 8.30 -2.64 -10.08
N MET A 159 7.91 -1.88 -9.05
CA MET A 159 7.27 -0.57 -9.24
C MET A 159 8.26 0.47 -9.76
N LEU A 160 9.49 0.51 -9.24
CA LEU A 160 10.53 1.43 -9.72
C LEU A 160 10.90 1.14 -11.18
N ASP A 161 11.00 -0.12 -11.59
CA ASP A 161 11.21 -0.47 -13.00
C ASP A 161 10.08 0.08 -13.89
N MET A 162 8.81 -0.13 -13.50
CA MET A 162 7.66 0.38 -14.26
C MET A 162 7.62 1.91 -14.29
N LEU A 163 7.88 2.59 -13.17
CA LEU A 163 7.92 4.06 -13.09
C LEU A 163 9.06 4.62 -13.94
N THR A 164 10.23 3.97 -13.92
CA THR A 164 11.40 4.39 -14.72
C THR A 164 11.11 4.26 -16.20
N ARG A 165 10.53 3.15 -16.65
CA ARG A 165 10.13 2.97 -18.06
C ARG A 165 9.11 4.00 -18.51
N TYR A 166 8.15 4.33 -17.63
CA TYR A 166 7.19 5.39 -17.90
C TYR A 166 7.88 6.76 -18.04
N ALA A 167 8.74 7.13 -17.09
CA ALA A 167 9.46 8.39 -17.07
C ALA A 167 10.38 8.56 -18.29
N THR A 168 11.13 7.52 -18.68
CA THR A 168 11.99 7.54 -19.88
C THR A 168 11.16 7.65 -21.16
N GLY A 169 9.99 7.02 -21.24
CA GLY A 169 9.07 7.17 -22.35
C GLY A 169 8.42 8.55 -22.45
N LEU A 170 8.41 9.36 -21.39
CA LEU A 170 8.06 10.77 -21.43
C LEU A 170 9.23 11.62 -22.00
N ALA A 171 10.46 11.36 -21.51
CA ALA A 171 11.64 12.12 -21.93
C ALA A 171 12.00 11.97 -23.42
N GLY A 172 11.70 10.82 -24.04
CA GLY A 172 12.02 10.54 -25.43
C GLY A 172 11.05 11.11 -26.49
N ARG A 173 10.10 11.98 -26.10
CA ARG A 173 9.03 12.51 -26.98
C ARG A 173 8.89 14.04 -26.97
N ASN A 174 9.91 14.77 -26.55
CA ASN A 174 9.98 16.24 -26.65
C ASN A 174 10.63 16.63 -27.96
#